data_085a4779ec588d67b41ec8f99707fe9c
#
_entry.id   085a4779ec588d67b41ec8f99707fe9c
#
_cell.length_a   1.000
_cell.length_b   1.000
_cell.length_c   1.000
_cell.angle_alpha   90.00
_cell.angle_beta   90.00
_cell.angle_gamma   90.00
#
_symmetry.space_group_name_H-M   'P 1'
#
loop_
_entity.id
_entity.type
_entity.pdbx_description
1 polymer ?
#
loop_
_entity_poly.entity_id
_entity_poly.type
_entity_poly.pdbx_seq_one_letter_code
_entity_poly.pdbx_strand_id
1 'polypeptide(L)'
;MAKLFDFEAVLSQLPEILKYLPTTLILAVSSMILALIIGMLLALIKTKNIPVLKQIAGVYISLIRGTPVIVQLYIAYFGIPMITKYIYQQNGWNYQSSTTSGFVYAIIALSINESAYIAEIFRGALASVNVGQIEAASAIGMTYFQTFRRIIFPEMLSVALPGLGNSFIGLIKGTSLAFVCAVVEMTAQGKIIGGRTYRYFEVYVSLAIIYWAVSYTHLRAHETSAHL
;
A
#
# COMPACT_ATOMS: atom_id res chain seq x y z
N MET A 1 -33.47 -28.30 -11.89
CA MET A 1 -32.62 -27.55 -12.82
C MET A 1 -31.51 -26.88 -12.03
N ALA A 2 -30.25 -27.05 -12.39
CA ALA A 2 -29.16 -26.31 -11.76
C ALA A 2 -29.38 -24.84 -12.07
N LYS A 3 -29.48 -23.97 -11.00
CA LYS A 3 -29.57 -22.53 -11.20
C LYS A 3 -28.25 -22.05 -11.79
N LEU A 4 -28.29 -21.28 -12.87
CA LEU A 4 -27.10 -20.68 -13.51
C LEU A 4 -26.39 -19.72 -12.54
N PHE A 5 -27.15 -19.05 -11.67
CA PHE A 5 -26.68 -18.11 -10.66
C PHE A 5 -27.57 -18.22 -9.42
N ASP A 6 -26.95 -18.19 -8.25
CA ASP A 6 -27.64 -18.31 -6.96
C ASP A 6 -27.34 -17.09 -6.07
N PHE A 7 -28.28 -16.13 -6.07
CA PHE A 7 -28.16 -14.92 -5.27
C PHE A 7 -28.18 -15.18 -3.75
N GLU A 8 -28.87 -16.24 -3.32
CA GLU A 8 -28.88 -16.65 -1.91
C GLU A 8 -27.48 -17.10 -1.46
N ALA A 9 -26.76 -17.83 -2.34
CA ALA A 9 -25.37 -18.21 -2.10
C ALA A 9 -24.46 -16.96 -1.98
N VAL A 10 -24.68 -15.90 -2.78
CA VAL A 10 -23.94 -14.64 -2.66
C VAL A 10 -24.12 -14.05 -1.27
N LEU A 11 -25.36 -13.92 -0.80
CA LEU A 11 -25.66 -13.30 0.50
C LEU A 11 -25.16 -14.15 1.68
N SER A 12 -25.29 -15.47 1.60
CA SER A 12 -24.88 -16.38 2.67
C SER A 12 -23.36 -16.43 2.90
N GLN A 13 -22.57 -16.10 1.87
CA GLN A 13 -21.11 -16.10 1.94
C GLN A 13 -20.52 -14.78 2.50
N LEU A 14 -21.27 -13.67 2.42
CA LEU A 14 -20.81 -12.36 2.88
C LEU A 14 -20.29 -12.36 4.33
N PRO A 15 -21.00 -12.93 5.32
CA PRO A 15 -20.53 -12.92 6.71
C PRO A 15 -19.22 -13.70 6.90
N GLU A 16 -19.03 -14.81 6.17
CA GLU A 16 -17.82 -15.62 6.25
C GLU A 16 -16.60 -14.88 5.67
N ILE A 17 -16.77 -14.18 4.56
CA ILE A 17 -15.71 -13.36 3.94
C ILE A 17 -15.40 -12.15 4.83
N LEU A 18 -16.41 -11.47 5.38
CA LEU A 18 -16.24 -10.28 6.21
C LEU A 18 -15.46 -10.54 7.50
N LYS A 19 -15.43 -11.78 8.01
CA LYS A 19 -14.56 -12.14 9.15
C LYS A 19 -13.09 -11.85 8.89
N TYR A 20 -12.66 -11.81 7.64
CA TYR A 20 -11.27 -11.55 7.23
C TYR A 20 -11.02 -10.09 6.84
N LEU A 21 -12.03 -9.22 6.92
CA LEU A 21 -11.88 -7.78 6.72
C LEU A 21 -10.83 -7.16 7.66
N PRO A 22 -10.76 -7.51 8.97
CA PRO A 22 -9.70 -6.99 9.84
C PRO A 22 -8.30 -7.33 9.33
N THR A 23 -8.06 -8.55 8.84
CA THR A 23 -6.77 -8.96 8.27
C THR A 23 -6.42 -8.12 7.05
N THR A 24 -7.38 -7.91 6.14
CA THR A 24 -7.23 -7.04 4.96
C THR A 24 -6.86 -5.61 5.37
N LEU A 25 -7.58 -5.04 6.36
CA LEU A 25 -7.34 -3.67 6.82
C LEU A 25 -6.00 -3.52 7.56
N ILE A 26 -5.63 -4.47 8.43
CA ILE A 26 -4.33 -4.44 9.12
C ILE A 26 -3.20 -4.51 8.10
N LEU A 27 -3.32 -5.37 7.08
CA LEU A 27 -2.35 -5.46 6.00
C LEU A 27 -2.23 -4.14 5.22
N ALA A 28 -3.35 -3.53 4.84
CA ALA A 28 -3.38 -2.27 4.12
C ALA A 28 -2.82 -1.11 4.96
N VAL A 29 -3.26 -0.96 6.21
CA VAL A 29 -2.83 0.14 7.09
C VAL A 29 -1.34 0.03 7.43
N SER A 30 -0.85 -1.16 7.81
CA SER A 30 0.57 -1.35 8.12
C SER A 30 1.46 -1.09 6.91
N SER A 31 1.05 -1.58 5.73
CA SER A 31 1.77 -1.30 4.48
C SER A 31 1.76 0.18 4.12
N MET A 32 0.62 0.88 4.30
CA MET A 32 0.49 2.31 4.03
C MET A 32 1.40 3.15 4.93
N ILE A 33 1.46 2.84 6.23
CA ILE A 33 2.33 3.57 7.17
C ILE A 33 3.80 3.49 6.73
N LEU A 34 4.29 2.29 6.41
CA LEU A 34 5.65 2.11 5.94
C LEU A 34 5.89 2.79 4.58
N ALA A 35 4.92 2.69 3.67
CA ALA A 35 4.99 3.31 2.35
C ALA A 35 5.02 4.85 2.43
N LEU A 36 4.28 5.46 3.37
CA LEU A 36 4.32 6.90 3.61
C LEU A 36 5.71 7.36 4.06
N ILE A 37 6.34 6.62 4.97
CA ILE A 37 7.68 6.95 5.48
C ILE A 37 8.70 6.85 4.35
N ILE A 38 8.73 5.73 3.63
CA ILE A 38 9.69 5.51 2.53
C ILE A 38 9.42 6.50 1.40
N GLY A 39 8.16 6.70 1.00
CA GLY A 39 7.76 7.59 -0.08
C GLY A 39 8.12 9.06 0.22
N MET A 40 7.94 9.53 1.46
CA MET A 40 8.35 10.87 1.86
C MET A 40 9.87 11.04 1.76
N LEU A 41 10.65 10.07 2.25
CA LEU A 41 12.11 10.12 2.13
C LEU A 41 12.57 10.19 0.68
N LEU A 42 12.00 9.37 -0.20
CA LEU A 42 12.30 9.37 -1.63
C LEU A 42 11.92 10.70 -2.30
N ALA A 43 10.76 11.27 -1.95
CA ALA A 43 10.32 12.56 -2.46
C ALA A 43 11.28 13.69 -2.07
N LEU A 44 11.71 13.72 -0.80
CA LEU A 44 12.67 14.71 -0.29
C LEU A 44 14.04 14.58 -0.98
N ILE A 45 14.55 13.36 -1.18
CA ILE A 45 15.80 13.09 -1.90
C ILE A 45 15.73 13.64 -3.33
N LYS A 46 14.62 13.37 -4.04
CA LYS A 46 14.41 13.85 -5.42
C LYS A 46 14.27 15.36 -5.50
N THR A 47 13.53 15.97 -4.56
CA THR A 47 13.28 17.43 -4.54
C THR A 47 14.53 18.21 -4.17
N LYS A 48 15.34 17.73 -3.20
CA LYS A 48 16.59 18.39 -2.81
C LYS A 48 17.74 18.16 -3.81
N ASN A 49 17.50 17.42 -4.89
CA ASN A 49 18.52 17.13 -5.90
C ASN A 49 19.84 16.57 -5.34
N ILE A 50 19.79 15.74 -4.29
CA ILE A 50 20.99 15.16 -3.70
C ILE A 50 21.69 14.28 -4.74
N PRO A 51 22.93 14.62 -5.15
CA PRO A 51 23.67 13.87 -6.17
C PRO A 51 23.74 12.38 -5.79
N VAL A 52 23.76 11.49 -6.77
CA VAL A 52 23.77 10.01 -6.62
C VAL A 52 22.47 9.48 -6.02
N LEU A 53 22.02 9.96 -4.84
CA LEU A 53 20.77 9.47 -4.22
C LEU A 53 19.54 9.76 -5.07
N LYS A 54 19.47 10.90 -5.75
CA LYS A 54 18.39 11.20 -6.71
C LYS A 54 18.33 10.17 -7.85
N GLN A 55 19.49 9.75 -8.36
CA GLN A 55 19.55 8.74 -9.43
C GLN A 55 19.09 7.38 -8.92
N ILE A 56 19.58 6.96 -7.75
CA ILE A 56 19.17 5.71 -7.09
C ILE A 56 17.65 5.71 -6.83
N ALA A 57 17.11 6.79 -6.27
CA ALA A 57 15.68 6.94 -6.05
C ALA A 57 14.88 6.88 -7.37
N GLY A 58 15.42 7.48 -8.44
CA GLY A 58 14.83 7.43 -9.78
C GLY A 58 14.75 6.01 -10.32
N VAL A 59 15.85 5.26 -10.25
CA VAL A 59 15.91 3.84 -10.65
C VAL A 59 14.95 2.99 -9.82
N TYR A 60 14.95 3.16 -8.51
CA TYR A 60 14.02 2.46 -7.60
C TYR A 60 12.56 2.69 -8.00
N ILE A 61 12.14 3.96 -8.13
CA ILE A 61 10.76 4.31 -8.49
C ILE A 61 10.39 3.74 -9.86
N SER A 62 11.31 3.83 -10.85
CA SER A 62 11.08 3.30 -12.18
C SER A 62 10.90 1.78 -12.17
N LEU A 63 11.77 1.06 -11.46
CA LEU A 63 11.73 -0.40 -11.35
C LEU A 63 10.45 -0.87 -10.65
N ILE A 64 10.11 -0.26 -9.51
CA ILE A 64 8.94 -0.66 -8.72
C ILE A 64 7.64 -0.38 -9.47
N ARG A 65 7.51 0.79 -10.11
CA ARG A 65 6.32 1.13 -10.92
C ARG A 65 6.26 0.41 -12.26
N GLY A 66 7.39 -0.08 -12.76
CA GLY A 66 7.49 -0.83 -14.00
C GLY A 66 7.28 -2.33 -13.86
N THR A 67 7.13 -2.86 -12.64
CA THR A 67 6.95 -4.30 -12.40
C THR A 67 5.60 -4.59 -11.72
N PRO A 68 4.92 -5.71 -12.08
CA PRO A 68 3.66 -6.08 -11.46
C PRO A 68 3.81 -6.36 -9.95
N VAL A 69 2.89 -5.85 -9.13
CA VAL A 69 2.91 -6.06 -7.68
C VAL A 69 2.90 -7.54 -7.27
N ILE A 70 2.21 -8.39 -8.04
CA ILE A 70 2.19 -9.84 -7.77
C ILE A 70 3.58 -10.47 -7.90
N VAL A 71 4.39 -10.00 -8.85
CA VAL A 71 5.79 -10.46 -9.01
C VAL A 71 6.62 -10.02 -7.82
N GLN A 72 6.43 -8.79 -7.34
CA GLN A 72 7.11 -8.26 -6.15
C GLN A 72 6.75 -9.05 -4.89
N LEU A 73 5.47 -9.45 -4.74
CA LEU A 73 5.02 -10.32 -3.66
C LEU A 73 5.74 -11.69 -3.69
N TYR A 74 5.85 -12.32 -4.86
CA TYR A 74 6.59 -13.58 -4.99
C TYR A 74 8.08 -13.41 -4.70
N ILE A 75 8.71 -12.32 -5.18
CA ILE A 75 10.11 -12.02 -4.88
C ILE A 75 10.33 -11.87 -3.37
N ALA A 76 9.44 -11.16 -2.67
CA ALA A 76 9.54 -11.03 -1.22
C ALA A 76 9.33 -12.38 -0.50
N TYR A 77 8.31 -13.12 -0.89
CA TYR A 77 7.92 -14.36 -0.23
C TYR A 77 8.97 -15.48 -0.38
N PHE A 78 9.57 -15.61 -1.55
CA PHE A 78 10.60 -16.62 -1.80
C PHE A 78 12.01 -16.08 -1.63
N GLY A 79 12.27 -14.84 -2.01
CA GLY A 79 13.61 -14.26 -2.03
C GLY A 79 14.12 -13.90 -0.64
N ILE A 80 13.30 -13.28 0.20
CA ILE A 80 13.75 -12.88 1.55
C ILE A 80 14.19 -14.09 2.39
N PRO A 81 13.41 -15.18 2.50
CA PRO A 81 13.86 -16.39 3.22
C PRO A 81 15.13 -17.01 2.62
N MET A 82 15.23 -17.03 1.29
CA MET A 82 16.40 -17.57 0.59
C MET A 82 17.68 -16.78 0.95
N ILE A 83 17.62 -15.45 0.87
CA ILE A 83 18.74 -14.57 1.21
C ILE A 83 19.08 -14.70 2.71
N THR A 84 18.08 -14.70 3.57
CA THR A 84 18.26 -14.84 5.02
C THR A 84 18.95 -16.16 5.34
N LYS A 85 18.48 -17.28 4.76
CA LYS A 85 19.12 -18.60 4.92
C LYS A 85 20.58 -18.58 4.49
N TYR A 86 20.88 -17.98 3.33
CA TYR A 86 22.24 -17.87 2.83
C TYR A 86 23.15 -17.09 3.78
N ILE A 87 22.70 -15.94 4.28
CA ILE A 87 23.46 -15.12 5.24
C ILE A 87 23.75 -15.89 6.53
N TYR A 88 22.76 -16.61 7.08
CA TYR A 88 22.91 -17.43 8.29
C TYR A 88 23.95 -18.53 8.09
N GLN A 89 23.89 -19.23 6.95
CA GLN A 89 24.86 -20.29 6.63
C GLN A 89 26.29 -19.76 6.49
N GLN A 90 26.50 -18.60 5.87
CA GLN A 90 27.82 -17.99 5.72
C GLN A 90 28.44 -17.57 7.07
N ASN A 91 27.61 -17.21 8.04
CA ASN A 91 28.08 -16.81 9.37
C ASN A 91 28.11 -17.96 10.37
N GLY A 92 27.84 -19.19 9.97
CA GLY A 92 27.81 -20.36 10.88
C GLY A 92 26.64 -20.33 11.87
N TRP A 93 25.60 -19.53 11.61
CA TRP A 93 24.41 -19.42 12.47
C TRP A 93 23.40 -20.50 12.14
N ASN A 94 22.71 -21.03 13.15
CA ASN A 94 21.60 -21.95 12.93
C ASN A 94 20.39 -21.22 12.33
N TYR A 95 20.11 -21.52 11.06
CA TYR A 95 18.88 -21.06 10.39
C TYR A 95 17.73 -21.98 10.79
N GLN A 96 16.81 -21.47 11.59
CA GLN A 96 15.52 -22.12 11.79
C GLN A 96 14.58 -21.69 10.67
N SER A 97 14.14 -22.66 9.87
CA SER A 97 13.20 -22.44 8.76
C SER A 97 11.94 -21.75 9.28
N SER A 98 11.73 -20.51 8.83
CA SER A 98 10.52 -19.69 8.88
C SER A 98 9.75 -19.62 10.20
N THR A 99 10.23 -18.82 11.13
CA THR A 99 9.37 -18.18 12.14
C THR A 99 8.64 -16.96 11.59
N THR A 100 9.00 -16.48 10.39
CA THR A 100 8.42 -15.28 9.80
C THR A 100 7.17 -15.63 9.01
N SER A 101 6.05 -15.06 9.44
CA SER A 101 4.76 -15.21 8.77
C SER A 101 4.77 -14.61 7.36
N GLY A 102 4.08 -15.25 6.41
CA GLY A 102 3.82 -14.71 5.06
C GLY A 102 3.21 -13.30 5.09
N PHE A 103 2.52 -12.96 6.17
CA PHE A 103 1.97 -11.64 6.42
C PHE A 103 3.04 -10.53 6.43
N VAL A 104 4.20 -10.79 7.04
CA VAL A 104 5.32 -9.84 7.07
C VAL A 104 5.90 -9.63 5.68
N TYR A 105 6.06 -10.69 4.90
CA TYR A 105 6.54 -10.58 3.51
C TYR A 105 5.57 -9.81 2.62
N ALA A 106 4.26 -10.01 2.82
CA ALA A 106 3.24 -9.25 2.12
C ALA A 106 3.29 -7.76 2.49
N ILE A 107 3.43 -7.40 3.78
CA ILE A 107 3.62 -6.01 4.22
C ILE A 107 4.84 -5.40 3.54
N ILE A 108 5.99 -6.07 3.55
CA ILE A 108 7.21 -5.56 2.93
C ILE A 108 7.00 -5.27 1.44
N ALA A 109 6.47 -6.24 0.69
CA ALA A 109 6.26 -6.10 -0.74
C ALA A 109 5.27 -4.98 -1.08
N LEU A 110 4.11 -4.94 -0.39
CA LEU A 110 3.10 -3.92 -0.61
C LEU A 110 3.60 -2.53 -0.20
N SER A 111 4.38 -2.42 0.88
CA SER A 111 4.98 -1.15 1.31
C SER A 111 5.98 -0.63 0.29
N ILE A 112 6.85 -1.50 -0.23
CA ILE A 112 7.82 -1.16 -1.28
C ILE A 112 7.09 -0.71 -2.54
N ASN A 113 6.08 -1.46 -2.98
CA ASN A 113 5.28 -1.10 -4.14
C ASN A 113 4.65 0.28 -3.98
N GLU A 114 3.90 0.48 -2.91
CA GLU A 114 3.13 1.70 -2.68
C GLU A 114 4.03 2.91 -2.45
N SER A 115 5.21 2.73 -1.83
CA SER A 115 6.15 3.83 -1.57
C SER A 115 6.61 4.55 -2.84
N ALA A 116 6.70 3.84 -3.95
CA ALA A 116 7.11 4.44 -5.23
C ALA A 116 6.01 5.36 -5.82
N TYR A 117 4.74 5.02 -5.60
CA TYR A 117 3.61 5.88 -5.99
C TYR A 117 3.48 7.08 -5.05
N ILE A 118 3.57 6.85 -3.74
CA ILE A 118 3.53 7.90 -2.72
C ILE A 118 4.67 8.91 -2.89
N ALA A 119 5.87 8.44 -3.27
CA ALA A 119 7.00 9.33 -3.55
C ALA A 119 6.69 10.35 -4.65
N GLU A 120 6.01 9.95 -5.72
CA GLU A 120 5.62 10.87 -6.79
C GLU A 120 4.45 11.79 -6.38
N ILE A 121 3.50 11.30 -5.55
CA ILE A 121 2.44 12.14 -4.97
C ILE A 121 3.07 13.25 -4.12
N PHE A 122 3.96 12.90 -3.18
CA PHE A 122 4.63 13.90 -2.35
C PHE A 122 5.54 14.83 -3.15
N ARG A 123 6.24 14.30 -4.16
CA ARG A 123 7.09 15.15 -5.03
C ARG A 123 6.26 16.17 -5.79
N GLY A 124 5.11 15.76 -6.33
CA GLY A 124 4.16 16.68 -7.00
C GLY A 124 3.61 17.73 -6.04
N ALA A 125 3.21 17.31 -4.84
CA ALA A 125 2.68 18.20 -3.82
C ALA A 125 3.75 19.18 -3.27
N LEU A 126 5.00 18.73 -3.11
CA LEU A 126 6.10 19.63 -2.73
C LEU A 126 6.40 20.68 -3.83
N ALA A 127 6.26 20.29 -5.10
CA ALA A 127 6.48 21.20 -6.21
C ALA A 127 5.35 22.22 -6.41
N SER A 128 4.18 22.02 -5.84
CA SER A 128 3.06 22.95 -5.91
C SER A 128 3.10 24.07 -4.87
N VAL A 129 3.96 23.94 -3.85
CA VAL A 129 4.12 24.97 -2.81
C VAL A 129 4.68 26.25 -3.42
N ASN A 130 4.02 27.38 -3.15
CA ASN A 130 4.39 28.66 -3.72
C ASN A 130 5.75 29.15 -3.19
N VAL A 131 6.71 29.35 -4.10
CA VAL A 131 8.07 29.82 -3.78
C VAL A 131 8.03 31.19 -3.08
N GLY A 132 7.11 32.09 -3.46
CA GLY A 132 6.94 33.39 -2.82
C GLY A 132 6.63 33.30 -1.31
N GLN A 133 5.89 32.26 -0.87
CA GLN A 133 5.65 32.04 0.56
C GLN A 133 6.95 31.65 1.29
N ILE A 134 7.82 30.86 0.64
CA ILE A 134 9.10 30.44 1.19
C ILE A 134 10.04 31.67 1.30
N GLU A 135 10.06 32.52 0.27
CA GLU A 135 10.83 33.75 0.25
C GLU A 135 10.35 34.74 1.31
N ALA A 136 9.03 34.93 1.44
CA ALA A 136 8.44 35.78 2.46
C ALA A 136 8.79 35.31 3.90
N ALA A 137 8.71 33.99 4.13
CA ALA A 137 9.10 33.37 5.40
C ALA A 137 10.60 33.64 5.73
N SER A 138 11.47 33.55 4.73
CA SER A 138 12.88 33.83 4.86
C SER A 138 13.13 35.34 5.17
N ALA A 139 12.37 36.25 4.53
CA ALA A 139 12.48 37.70 4.74
C ALA A 139 12.13 38.13 6.17
N ILE A 140 11.20 37.41 6.84
CA ILE A 140 10.87 37.66 8.25
C ILE A 140 11.72 36.84 9.24
N GLY A 141 12.81 36.20 8.76
CA GLY A 141 13.79 35.52 9.61
C GLY A 141 13.38 34.12 10.08
N MET A 142 12.40 33.45 9.43
CA MET A 142 12.09 32.07 9.76
C MET A 142 13.24 31.14 9.37
N THR A 143 13.58 30.20 10.27
CA THR A 143 14.51 29.12 9.94
C THR A 143 13.89 28.16 8.96
N TYR A 144 14.70 27.39 8.20
CA TYR A 144 14.21 26.36 7.26
C TYR A 144 13.22 25.38 7.92
N PHE A 145 13.51 24.95 9.15
CA PHE A 145 12.63 24.02 9.88
C PHE A 145 11.28 24.66 10.24
N GLN A 146 11.29 25.95 10.62
CA GLN A 146 10.05 26.70 10.90
C GLN A 146 9.22 26.87 9.63
N THR A 147 9.85 27.24 8.51
CA THR A 147 9.20 27.36 7.19
C THR A 147 8.62 26.02 6.75
N PHE A 148 9.42 24.94 6.87
CA PHE A 148 8.94 23.59 6.51
C PHE A 148 7.72 23.19 7.34
N ARG A 149 7.80 23.30 8.67
CA ARG A 149 6.71 22.85 9.55
C ARG A 149 5.44 23.69 9.45
N ARG A 150 5.59 25.02 9.26
CA ARG A 150 4.44 25.96 9.34
C ARG A 150 3.83 26.30 7.97
N ILE A 151 4.57 26.15 6.89
CA ILE A 151 4.16 26.56 5.55
C ILE A 151 4.19 25.35 4.60
N ILE A 152 5.39 24.81 4.34
CA ILE A 152 5.58 23.80 3.30
C ILE A 152 4.81 22.51 3.61
N PHE A 153 4.94 21.98 4.82
CA PHE A 153 4.33 20.69 5.17
C PHE A 153 2.79 20.72 5.18
N PRO A 154 2.11 21.71 5.79
CA PRO A 154 0.64 21.79 5.74
C PRO A 154 0.10 21.98 4.32
N GLU A 155 0.71 22.88 3.53
CA GLU A 155 0.30 23.14 2.14
C GLU A 155 0.51 21.89 1.26
N MET A 156 1.70 21.28 1.34
CA MET A 156 2.00 20.03 0.67
C MET A 156 1.01 18.92 1.06
N LEU A 157 0.69 18.79 2.35
CA LEU A 157 -0.22 17.75 2.82
C LEU A 157 -1.63 17.93 2.26
N SER A 158 -2.14 19.16 2.21
CA SER A 158 -3.45 19.47 1.64
C SER A 158 -3.53 19.06 0.16
N VAL A 159 -2.47 19.30 -0.61
CA VAL A 159 -2.40 18.91 -2.03
C VAL A 159 -2.20 17.39 -2.19
N ALA A 160 -1.47 16.74 -1.28
CA ALA A 160 -1.20 15.31 -1.35
C ALA A 160 -2.41 14.45 -0.94
N LEU A 161 -3.26 14.93 -0.01
CA LEU A 161 -4.35 14.14 0.60
C LEU A 161 -5.24 13.39 -0.40
N PRO A 162 -5.77 14.00 -1.48
CA PRO A 162 -6.60 13.27 -2.44
C PRO A 162 -5.83 12.11 -3.10
N GLY A 163 -4.57 12.33 -3.46
CA GLY A 163 -3.70 11.30 -4.03
C GLY A 163 -3.42 10.16 -3.05
N LEU A 164 -3.13 10.49 -1.78
CA LEU A 164 -2.90 9.52 -0.73
C LEU A 164 -4.16 8.70 -0.43
N GLY A 165 -5.34 9.32 -0.45
CA GLY A 165 -6.62 8.63 -0.30
C GLY A 165 -6.85 7.60 -1.41
N ASN A 166 -6.63 8.00 -2.66
CA ASN A 166 -6.73 7.10 -3.81
C ASN A 166 -5.72 5.94 -3.74
N SER A 167 -4.48 6.23 -3.32
CA SER A 167 -3.44 5.22 -3.05
C SER A 167 -3.88 4.22 -1.99
N PHE A 168 -4.44 4.68 -0.88
CA PHE A 168 -4.92 3.80 0.18
C PHE A 168 -6.06 2.87 -0.28
N ILE A 169 -7.03 3.40 -1.03
CA ILE A 169 -8.10 2.59 -1.63
C ILE A 169 -7.53 1.57 -2.63
N GLY A 170 -6.56 1.99 -3.44
CA GLY A 170 -5.81 1.10 -4.34
C GLY A 170 -5.09 -0.02 -3.58
N LEU A 171 -4.44 0.33 -2.48
CA LEU A 171 -3.72 -0.61 -1.62
C LEU A 171 -4.67 -1.63 -0.95
N ILE A 172 -5.84 -1.21 -0.44
CA ILE A 172 -6.87 -2.13 0.07
C ILE A 172 -7.24 -3.17 -0.99
N LYS A 173 -7.44 -2.76 -2.24
CA LYS A 173 -7.71 -3.69 -3.35
C LYS A 173 -6.48 -4.55 -3.67
N GLY A 174 -5.29 -3.97 -3.60
CA GLY A 174 -4.01 -4.65 -3.83
C GLY A 174 -3.72 -5.76 -2.81
N THR A 175 -4.23 -5.65 -1.58
CA THR A 175 -4.10 -6.73 -0.57
C THR A 175 -4.74 -8.04 -1.03
N SER A 176 -5.68 -7.98 -1.97
CA SER A 176 -6.28 -9.17 -2.57
C SER A 176 -5.27 -10.13 -3.22
N LEU A 177 -4.08 -9.64 -3.54
CA LEU A 177 -2.99 -10.46 -4.09
C LEU A 177 -2.11 -11.10 -3.01
N ALA A 178 -2.28 -10.73 -1.72
CA ALA A 178 -1.45 -11.24 -0.63
C ALA A 178 -1.62 -12.75 -0.37
N PHE A 179 -2.64 -13.38 -0.96
CA PHE A 179 -2.79 -14.83 -0.90
C PHE A 179 -1.57 -15.59 -1.45
N VAL A 180 -0.80 -15.01 -2.36
CA VAL A 180 0.44 -15.61 -2.89
C VAL A 180 1.52 -15.75 -1.83
N CYS A 181 1.42 -14.98 -0.75
CA CYS A 181 2.28 -15.07 0.45
C CYS A 181 1.64 -15.93 1.55
N ALA A 182 0.67 -16.80 1.21
CA ALA A 182 -0.08 -17.62 2.16
C ALA A 182 -0.84 -16.81 3.24
N VAL A 183 -1.20 -15.56 2.94
CA VAL A 183 -2.04 -14.72 3.81
C VAL A 183 -3.51 -14.99 3.52
N VAL A 184 -4.26 -15.42 4.55
CA VAL A 184 -5.71 -15.57 4.43
C VAL A 184 -6.37 -14.25 4.79
N GLU A 185 -6.68 -13.48 3.78
CA GLU A 185 -7.47 -12.24 3.79
C GLU A 185 -8.80 -12.49 3.05
N MET A 186 -9.62 -11.47 2.81
CA MET A 186 -10.95 -11.65 2.23
C MET A 186 -10.96 -12.44 0.91
N THR A 187 -10.02 -12.16 -0.01
CA THR A 187 -9.98 -12.86 -1.31
C THR A 187 -9.51 -14.31 -1.16
N ALA A 188 -8.52 -14.55 -0.30
CA ALA A 188 -8.07 -15.90 0.01
C ALA A 188 -9.21 -16.73 0.64
N GLN A 189 -9.99 -16.15 1.57
CA GLN A 189 -11.16 -16.81 2.13
C GLN A 189 -12.20 -17.08 1.06
N GLY A 190 -12.44 -16.14 0.16
CA GLY A 190 -13.32 -16.36 -0.99
C GLY A 190 -12.88 -17.57 -1.84
N LYS A 191 -11.56 -17.69 -2.13
CA LYS A 191 -11.03 -18.87 -2.85
C LYS A 191 -11.26 -20.17 -2.09
N ILE A 192 -11.12 -20.17 -0.76
CA ILE A 192 -11.39 -21.34 0.09
C ILE A 192 -12.87 -21.74 0.00
N ILE A 193 -13.79 -20.78 0.07
CA ILE A 193 -15.23 -21.00 -0.10
C ILE A 193 -15.53 -21.56 -1.50
N GLY A 194 -14.94 -20.94 -2.54
CA GLY A 194 -15.09 -21.39 -3.93
C GLY A 194 -14.62 -22.85 -4.13
N GLY A 195 -13.46 -23.20 -3.55
CA GLY A 195 -12.94 -24.57 -3.58
C GLY A 195 -13.82 -25.58 -2.84
N ARG A 196 -14.51 -25.17 -1.78
CA ARG A 196 -15.43 -26.03 -1.01
C ARG A 196 -16.80 -26.20 -1.68
N THR A 197 -17.31 -25.12 -2.32
CA THR A 197 -18.67 -25.07 -2.86
C THR A 197 -18.74 -25.24 -4.37
N TYR A 198 -17.62 -25.12 -5.08
CA TYR A 198 -17.52 -25.05 -6.54
C TYR A 198 -18.31 -23.88 -7.16
N ARG A 199 -18.68 -22.86 -6.37
CA ARG A 199 -19.44 -21.67 -6.78
C ARG A 199 -18.55 -20.44 -6.84
N TYR A 200 -17.52 -20.49 -7.66
CA TYR A 200 -16.54 -19.42 -7.79
C TYR A 200 -17.14 -18.09 -8.25
N PHE A 201 -18.14 -18.14 -9.16
CA PHE A 201 -18.76 -16.93 -9.70
C PHE A 201 -19.48 -16.15 -8.60
N GLU A 202 -20.33 -16.82 -7.81
CA GLU A 202 -21.05 -16.21 -6.68
C GLU A 202 -20.09 -15.65 -5.62
N VAL A 203 -19.00 -16.37 -5.34
CA VAL A 203 -17.94 -15.90 -4.41
C VAL A 203 -17.30 -14.61 -4.91
N TYR A 204 -16.93 -14.53 -6.19
CA TYR A 204 -16.32 -13.31 -6.72
C TYR A 204 -17.31 -12.15 -6.82
N VAL A 205 -18.60 -12.42 -7.03
CA VAL A 205 -19.66 -11.39 -6.91
C VAL A 205 -19.74 -10.88 -5.46
N SER A 206 -19.71 -11.77 -4.47
CA SER A 206 -19.68 -11.39 -3.05
C SER A 206 -18.46 -10.52 -2.72
N LEU A 207 -17.28 -10.92 -3.18
CA LEU A 207 -16.04 -10.14 -3.01
C LEU A 207 -16.13 -8.76 -3.67
N ALA A 208 -16.68 -8.70 -4.90
CA ALA A 208 -16.86 -7.44 -5.61
C ALA A 208 -17.76 -6.46 -4.83
N ILE A 209 -18.87 -6.96 -4.25
CA ILE A 209 -19.78 -6.17 -3.42
C ILE A 209 -19.04 -5.64 -2.17
N ILE A 210 -18.28 -6.50 -1.46
CA ILE A 210 -17.56 -6.10 -0.26
C ILE A 210 -16.48 -5.06 -0.59
N TYR A 211 -15.64 -5.30 -1.60
CA TYR A 211 -14.59 -4.36 -1.97
C TYR A 211 -15.16 -3.03 -2.47
N TRP A 212 -16.29 -3.06 -3.18
CA TRP A 212 -16.99 -1.85 -3.59
C TRP A 212 -17.49 -1.06 -2.37
N ALA A 213 -18.18 -1.71 -1.44
CA ALA A 213 -18.69 -1.07 -0.22
C ALA A 213 -17.57 -0.47 0.63
N VAL A 214 -16.48 -1.22 0.87
CA VAL A 214 -15.32 -0.75 1.62
C VAL A 214 -14.65 0.43 0.93
N SER A 215 -14.48 0.38 -0.40
CA SER A 215 -13.88 1.48 -1.17
C SER A 215 -14.74 2.73 -1.18
N TYR A 216 -16.07 2.57 -1.33
CA TYR A 216 -17.02 3.68 -1.39
C TYR A 216 -17.13 4.43 -0.06
N THR A 217 -17.15 3.73 1.06
CA THR A 217 -17.21 4.35 2.40
C THR A 217 -15.96 5.21 2.66
N HIS A 218 -14.78 4.77 2.24
CA HIS A 218 -13.54 5.55 2.37
C HIS A 218 -13.49 6.75 1.42
N LEU A 219 -14.02 6.64 0.20
CA LEU A 219 -14.07 7.74 -0.75
C LEU A 219 -14.95 8.89 -0.22
N ARG A 220 -16.13 8.58 0.31
CA ARG A 220 -17.06 9.56 0.85
C ARG A 220 -16.53 10.26 2.11
N ALA A 221 -15.77 9.55 2.95
CA ALA A 221 -15.09 10.13 4.10
C ALA A 221 -14.03 11.16 3.69
N HIS A 222 -13.35 10.95 2.55
CA HIS A 222 -12.37 11.89 1.99
C HIS A 222 -13.01 13.13 1.35
N GLU A 223 -14.13 12.98 0.64
CA GLU A 223 -14.84 14.12 0.04
C GLU A 223 -15.38 15.08 1.10
N THR A 224 -15.90 14.55 2.21
CA THR A 224 -16.38 15.36 3.34
C THR A 224 -15.25 16.08 4.08
N SER A 225 -14.03 15.53 4.15
CA SER A 225 -12.90 16.20 4.79
C SER A 225 -12.17 17.20 3.88
N ALA A 226 -12.40 17.18 2.57
CA ALA A 226 -11.85 18.15 1.63
C ALA A 226 -12.70 19.43 1.54
N HIS A 227 -13.88 19.45 2.17
CA HIS A 227 -14.79 20.61 2.24
C HIS A 227 -14.79 21.28 3.63
N LEU A 228 -13.95 20.86 4.56
CA LEU A 228 -13.65 21.51 5.86
C LEU A 228 -12.30 22.21 5.84
#